data_99bcd8d754cbef004220bcc24bdda2ca
#
_entry.id   99bcd8d754cbef004220bcc24bdda2ca
#
_cell.length_a   1.000
_cell.length_b   1.000
_cell.length_c   1.000
_cell.angle_alpha   90.00
_cell.angle_beta   90.00
_cell.angle_gamma   90.00
#
_symmetry.space_group_name_H-M   'P 1'
#
loop_
_entity.id
_entity.type
_entity.pdbx_description
1 polymer ?
#
loop_
_entity_poly.entity_id
_entity_poly.type
_entity_poly.pdbx_seq_one_letter_code
_entity_poly.pdbx_strand_id
1 'polypeptide(L)'
;LPQIAVPLHAPELAPGQWIQGPPVSIAFARGAVVLVDFWESTCVNCLRTLPYLKAWHERYAGRGLIIVGVHTPEWEFTADPEVVATAVRAEGIPYPVILDEGRGTWLRFANHYWPAHYLIDARGYLRYEHFGEGAYGETEEWIQRLLREAGDSAPMPGQLAPVRNEDRPGAVCYPATRETHLGFHRGKLLAPEGYRPGEEVRHRARPEGPAPAGMFSVRGLWLHEAEYLETREPGAELDLLCEASGVNLVLEPAGELEVELDGRPVPAGERGADIVERDGRTFAVWERARMVRLVDSPVFRQRHLVLRFPQPGVRAYAFSFSTCAIPT
;
A
#
# COMPACT_ATOMS: atom_id res chain seq x y z
N LEU A 1 24.91 -8.75 0.15
CA LEU A 1 24.10 -7.96 1.08
C LEU A 1 24.45 -6.49 0.87
N PRO A 2 23.48 -5.58 0.61
CA PRO A 2 23.75 -4.15 0.54
C PRO A 2 24.17 -3.68 1.94
N GLN A 3 25.45 -3.64 2.18
CA GLN A 3 26.02 -3.09 3.39
C GLN A 3 26.29 -1.62 3.14
N ILE A 4 25.79 -0.75 4.01
CA ILE A 4 26.15 0.67 3.95
C ILE A 4 27.66 0.77 4.15
N ALA A 5 28.38 1.15 3.10
CA ALA A 5 29.83 1.07 3.02
C ALA A 5 30.53 2.05 4.00
N VAL A 6 29.84 3.10 4.41
CA VAL A 6 30.33 4.09 5.39
C VAL A 6 29.31 4.19 6.52
N PRO A 7 29.69 3.99 7.80
CA PRO A 7 28.78 4.15 8.93
C PRO A 7 28.25 5.58 8.98
N LEU A 8 26.95 5.74 8.74
CA LEU A 8 26.25 7.03 8.87
C LEU A 8 25.40 6.99 10.13
N HIS A 9 25.47 8.05 10.93
CA HIS A 9 24.50 8.23 12.00
C HIS A 9 23.10 8.37 11.39
N ALA A 10 22.16 7.58 11.91
CA ALA A 10 20.77 7.74 11.52
C ALA A 10 20.26 9.15 11.89
N PRO A 11 19.51 9.79 10.99
CA PRO A 11 18.87 11.06 11.33
C PRO A 11 17.80 10.83 12.40
N GLU A 12 17.47 11.89 13.17
CA GLU A 12 16.35 11.85 14.10
C GLU A 12 15.03 11.94 13.36
N LEU A 13 13.97 11.36 13.94
CA LEU A 13 12.62 11.54 13.42
C LEU A 13 12.25 13.04 13.45
N ALA A 14 11.54 13.51 12.45
CA ALA A 14 11.01 14.87 12.48
C ALA A 14 9.87 14.97 13.50
N PRO A 15 9.61 16.17 14.05
CA PRO A 15 8.41 16.39 14.83
C PRO A 15 7.16 16.02 14.04
N GLY A 16 6.25 15.27 14.64
CA GLY A 16 5.00 14.80 14.05
C GLY A 16 4.02 14.37 15.13
N GLN A 17 2.79 14.08 14.73
CA GLN A 17 1.77 13.58 15.65
C GLN A 17 1.94 12.06 15.84
N TRP A 18 2.09 11.63 17.10
CA TRP A 18 2.05 10.22 17.44
C TRP A 18 0.61 9.72 17.43
N ILE A 19 0.33 8.78 16.55
CA ILE A 19 -1.00 8.18 16.40
C ILE A 19 -1.19 7.07 17.42
N GLN A 20 -0.11 6.34 17.72
CA GLN A 20 -0.12 5.21 18.65
C GLN A 20 1.22 5.08 19.37
N GLY A 21 1.16 4.57 20.61
CA GLY A 21 2.32 4.27 21.43
C GLY A 21 3.04 5.51 21.95
N PRO A 22 4.08 5.32 22.77
CA PRO A 22 4.90 6.42 23.29
C PRO A 22 5.78 7.00 22.17
N PRO A 23 6.11 8.30 22.23
CA PRO A 23 7.11 8.90 21.38
C PRO A 23 8.46 8.19 21.44
N VAL A 24 9.07 7.97 20.28
CA VAL A 24 10.41 7.37 20.15
C VAL A 24 11.37 8.43 19.61
N SER A 25 12.56 8.52 20.21
CA SER A 25 13.68 9.29 19.69
C SER A 25 14.83 8.34 19.40
N ILE A 26 15.39 8.40 18.21
CA ILE A 26 16.54 7.56 17.81
C ILE A 26 17.76 7.88 18.71
N ALA A 27 17.94 9.14 19.07
CA ALA A 27 19.04 9.54 19.96
C ALA A 27 18.91 8.94 21.37
N PHE A 28 17.68 8.82 21.91
CA PHE A 28 17.44 8.22 23.23
C PHE A 28 17.28 6.70 23.19
N ALA A 29 17.10 6.10 22.01
CA ALA A 29 17.02 4.65 21.84
C ALA A 29 18.40 3.95 21.85
N ARG A 30 19.47 4.63 22.26
CA ARG A 30 20.81 4.04 22.39
C ARG A 30 20.80 2.82 23.28
N GLY A 31 21.44 1.74 22.83
CA GLY A 31 21.40 0.44 23.50
C GLY A 31 20.35 -0.51 22.89
N ALA A 32 19.37 0.00 22.13
CA ALA A 32 18.39 -0.79 21.40
C ALA A 32 18.68 -0.77 19.89
N VAL A 33 18.16 -1.77 19.18
CA VAL A 33 18.10 -1.79 17.72
C VAL A 33 16.78 -1.12 17.30
N VAL A 34 16.82 -0.18 16.36
CA VAL A 34 15.63 0.50 15.88
C VAL A 34 15.37 0.13 14.42
N LEU A 35 14.13 -0.28 14.11
CA LEU A 35 13.62 -0.44 12.75
C LEU A 35 12.64 0.70 12.49
N VAL A 36 12.97 1.57 11.55
CA VAL A 36 12.07 2.60 11.02
C VAL A 36 11.41 2.04 9.76
N ASP A 37 10.08 1.95 9.81
CA ASP A 37 9.23 1.47 8.71
C ASP A 37 8.44 2.62 8.12
N PHE A 38 8.79 3.05 6.91
CA PHE A 38 8.00 4.00 6.15
C PHE A 38 6.84 3.27 5.46
N TRP A 39 5.63 3.64 5.80
CA TRP A 39 4.42 3.00 5.28
C TRP A 39 3.33 4.02 4.97
N GLU A 40 2.32 3.54 4.24
CA GLU A 40 1.11 4.30 3.91
C GLU A 40 -0.11 3.38 3.98
N SER A 41 -1.23 3.89 4.48
CA SER A 41 -2.42 3.10 4.84
C SER A 41 -3.21 2.54 3.64
N THR A 42 -3.00 3.08 2.45
CA THR A 42 -3.62 2.62 1.20
C THR A 42 -2.64 1.90 0.26
N CYS A 43 -1.37 1.81 0.66
CA CYS A 43 -0.31 1.14 -0.10
C CYS A 43 -0.42 -0.38 0.05
N VAL A 44 -0.77 -1.10 -1.01
CA VAL A 44 -0.92 -2.57 -0.98
C VAL A 44 0.35 -3.28 -0.52
N ASN A 45 1.53 -2.84 -0.97
CA ASN A 45 2.81 -3.44 -0.60
C ASN A 45 3.13 -3.22 0.89
N CYS A 46 2.76 -2.04 1.44
CA CYS A 46 2.89 -1.76 2.87
C CYS A 46 2.01 -2.72 3.69
N LEU A 47 0.72 -2.84 3.33
CA LEU A 47 -0.20 -3.73 4.03
C LEU A 47 0.24 -5.20 3.99
N ARG A 48 0.90 -5.63 2.91
CA ARG A 48 1.46 -6.97 2.76
C ARG A 48 2.71 -7.20 3.60
N THR A 49 3.42 -6.14 3.97
CA THR A 49 4.61 -6.18 4.82
C THR A 49 4.26 -6.20 6.31
N LEU A 50 3.13 -5.62 6.72
CA LEU A 50 2.71 -5.53 8.13
C LEU A 50 2.72 -6.86 8.89
N PRO A 51 2.29 -8.01 8.35
CA PRO A 51 2.37 -9.29 9.06
C PRO A 51 3.77 -9.66 9.54
N TYR A 52 4.80 -9.32 8.77
CA TYR A 52 6.20 -9.55 9.15
C TYR A 52 6.66 -8.59 10.24
N LEU A 53 6.35 -7.30 10.13
CA LEU A 53 6.66 -6.31 11.15
C LEU A 53 6.01 -6.65 12.50
N LYS A 54 4.75 -7.09 12.49
CA LYS A 54 4.06 -7.55 13.71
C LYS A 54 4.73 -8.76 14.32
N ALA A 55 5.10 -9.76 13.50
CA ALA A 55 5.81 -10.95 13.98
C ALA A 55 7.22 -10.62 14.51
N TRP A 56 7.95 -9.72 13.89
CA TRP A 56 9.24 -9.27 14.40
C TRP A 56 9.09 -8.48 15.70
N HIS A 57 8.07 -7.63 15.82
CA HIS A 57 7.77 -6.95 17.08
C HIS A 57 7.51 -7.96 18.20
N GLU A 58 6.64 -8.94 17.97
CA GLU A 58 6.33 -9.98 18.94
C GLU A 58 7.58 -10.77 19.37
N ARG A 59 8.43 -11.13 18.42
CA ARG A 59 9.63 -11.95 18.67
C ARG A 59 10.77 -11.21 19.36
N TYR A 60 10.94 -9.92 19.02
CA TYR A 60 12.20 -9.21 19.32
C TYR A 60 12.02 -7.94 20.17
N ALA A 61 10.80 -7.45 20.42
CA ALA A 61 10.62 -6.26 21.28
C ALA A 61 11.18 -6.48 22.69
N GLY A 62 10.90 -7.65 23.29
CA GLY A 62 11.47 -8.03 24.60
C GLY A 62 12.97 -8.28 24.58
N ARG A 63 13.63 -8.25 23.41
CA ARG A 63 15.06 -8.48 23.20
C ARG A 63 15.81 -7.22 22.79
N GLY A 64 15.13 -6.06 22.77
CA GLY A 64 15.74 -4.77 22.47
C GLY A 64 15.52 -4.27 21.02
N LEU A 65 14.56 -4.82 20.27
CA LEU A 65 14.10 -4.25 19.02
C LEU A 65 12.98 -3.23 19.30
N ILE A 66 13.13 -2.03 18.75
CA ILE A 66 12.08 -1.01 18.69
C ILE A 66 11.68 -0.84 17.23
N ILE A 67 10.40 -1.08 16.91
CA ILE A 67 9.86 -0.76 15.60
C ILE A 67 9.10 0.57 15.70
N VAL A 68 9.29 1.45 14.72
CA VAL A 68 8.55 2.72 14.57
C VAL A 68 7.95 2.76 13.18
N GLY A 69 6.63 2.76 13.10
CA GLY A 69 5.92 3.03 11.86
C GLY A 69 5.88 4.53 11.58
N VAL A 70 6.46 4.97 10.49
CA VAL A 70 6.40 6.35 10.00
C VAL A 70 5.38 6.38 8.87
N HIS A 71 4.15 6.81 9.19
CA HIS A 71 3.11 6.98 8.18
C HIS A 71 3.36 8.28 7.42
N THR A 72 3.78 8.16 6.17
CA THR A 72 3.99 9.31 5.29
C THR A 72 2.90 9.31 4.23
N PRO A 73 2.01 10.32 4.20
CA PRO A 73 0.86 10.36 3.30
C PRO A 73 1.25 10.34 1.82
N GLU A 74 0.55 9.55 1.04
CA GLU A 74 0.58 9.62 -0.42
C GLU A 74 -0.51 10.57 -0.95
N TRP A 75 -1.69 10.56 -0.32
CA TRP A 75 -2.87 11.32 -0.68
C TRP A 75 -3.19 12.36 0.39
N GLU A 76 -3.86 13.45 0.01
CA GLU A 76 -4.27 14.50 0.95
C GLU A 76 -5.14 13.92 2.09
N PHE A 77 -6.11 13.05 1.79
CA PHE A 77 -6.97 12.46 2.82
C PHE A 77 -6.23 11.53 3.79
N THR A 78 -5.10 10.93 3.40
CA THR A 78 -4.30 10.07 4.29
C THR A 78 -3.36 10.88 5.20
N ALA A 79 -3.37 12.21 5.10
CA ALA A 79 -2.76 13.11 6.07
C ALA A 79 -3.64 13.34 7.31
N ASP A 80 -4.92 12.94 7.27
CA ASP A 80 -5.83 13.04 8.42
C ASP A 80 -5.44 12.03 9.52
N PRO A 81 -5.12 12.49 10.75
CA PRO A 81 -4.77 11.62 11.86
C PRO A 81 -5.82 10.55 12.18
N GLU A 82 -7.11 10.84 12.02
CA GLU A 82 -8.19 9.88 12.30
C GLU A 82 -8.26 8.77 11.22
N VAL A 83 -7.95 9.09 9.97
CA VAL A 83 -7.81 8.08 8.92
C VAL A 83 -6.68 7.12 9.25
N VAL A 84 -5.52 7.66 9.63
CA VAL A 84 -4.35 6.87 10.03
C VAL A 84 -4.62 6.05 11.29
N ALA A 85 -5.21 6.66 12.34
CA ALA A 85 -5.56 5.96 13.57
C ALA A 85 -6.53 4.79 13.32
N THR A 86 -7.47 5.00 12.40
CA THR A 86 -8.41 3.94 12.02
C THR A 86 -7.72 2.81 11.26
N ALA A 87 -6.78 3.12 10.35
CA ALA A 87 -5.98 2.12 9.67
C ALA A 87 -5.10 1.34 10.65
N VAL A 88 -4.41 2.02 11.58
CA VAL A 88 -3.59 1.39 12.62
C VAL A 88 -4.41 0.39 13.46
N ARG A 89 -5.64 0.77 13.86
CA ARG A 89 -6.54 -0.13 14.60
C ARG A 89 -7.01 -1.32 13.75
N ALA A 90 -7.41 -1.06 12.50
CA ALA A 90 -7.90 -2.09 11.59
C ALA A 90 -6.83 -3.14 11.26
N GLU A 91 -5.58 -2.69 11.07
CA GLU A 91 -4.44 -3.56 10.79
C GLU A 91 -3.85 -4.19 12.07
N GLY A 92 -4.28 -3.76 13.26
CA GLY A 92 -3.78 -4.27 14.55
C GLY A 92 -2.27 -4.07 14.70
N ILE A 93 -1.75 -2.89 14.37
CA ILE A 93 -0.34 -2.54 14.49
C ILE A 93 0.01 -2.43 15.98
N PRO A 94 1.00 -3.19 16.52
CA PRO A 94 1.27 -3.22 17.97
C PRO A 94 2.38 -2.26 18.41
N TYR A 95 3.07 -1.59 17.53
CA TYR A 95 4.23 -0.74 17.78
C TYR A 95 3.89 0.76 17.61
N PRO A 96 4.75 1.69 18.10
CA PRO A 96 4.55 3.13 17.92
C PRO A 96 4.43 3.55 16.45
N VAL A 97 3.48 4.47 16.18
CA VAL A 97 3.26 5.04 14.85
C VAL A 97 3.22 6.56 14.95
N ILE A 98 4.02 7.21 14.12
CA ILE A 98 4.04 8.67 13.92
C ILE A 98 3.51 9.03 12.56
N LEU A 99 2.70 10.09 12.48
CA LEU A 99 2.27 10.70 11.22
C LEU A 99 3.33 11.71 10.76
N ASP A 100 3.90 11.48 9.61
CA ASP A 100 4.90 12.33 8.94
C ASP A 100 4.23 13.18 7.84
N GLU A 101 3.18 13.94 8.22
CA GLU A 101 2.35 14.73 7.32
C GLU A 101 3.16 15.62 6.38
N GLY A 102 4.13 16.35 6.94
CA GLY A 102 5.01 17.26 6.21
C GLY A 102 6.20 16.56 5.53
N ARG A 103 6.26 15.22 5.51
CA ARG A 103 7.39 14.43 4.96
C ARG A 103 8.75 14.78 5.57
N GLY A 104 8.77 15.29 6.81
CA GLY A 104 10.01 15.73 7.46
C GLY A 104 10.95 14.56 7.76
N THR A 105 10.43 13.44 8.27
CA THR A 105 11.21 12.22 8.49
C THR A 105 11.61 11.57 7.17
N TRP A 106 10.69 11.51 6.22
CA TRP A 106 10.93 11.03 4.86
C TRP A 106 12.15 11.71 4.21
N LEU A 107 12.19 13.04 4.25
CA LEU A 107 13.29 13.82 3.68
C LEU A 107 14.62 13.62 4.42
N ARG A 108 14.58 13.52 5.77
CA ARG A 108 15.78 13.28 6.58
C ARG A 108 16.44 11.94 6.28
N PHE A 109 15.62 10.90 6.01
CA PHE A 109 16.10 9.58 5.62
C PHE A 109 16.40 9.46 4.12
N ALA A 110 16.23 10.55 3.35
CA ALA A 110 16.31 10.52 1.88
C ALA A 110 15.47 9.38 1.28
N ASN A 111 14.30 9.11 1.86
CA ASN A 111 13.44 8.02 1.41
C ASN A 111 12.72 8.38 0.10
N HIS A 112 12.43 7.36 -0.73
CA HIS A 112 11.79 7.53 -2.04
C HIS A 112 10.68 6.51 -2.30
N TYR A 113 10.49 5.52 -1.41
CA TYR A 113 9.62 4.37 -1.66
C TYR A 113 8.76 4.01 -0.46
N TRP A 114 7.61 3.38 -0.73
CA TRP A 114 6.80 2.66 0.24
C TRP A 114 6.66 1.19 -0.19
N PRO A 115 6.74 0.23 0.76
CA PRO A 115 7.35 0.40 2.08
C PRO A 115 8.85 0.60 1.99
N ALA A 116 9.47 1.12 3.06
CA ALA A 116 10.92 1.16 3.18
C ALA A 116 11.32 0.92 4.64
N HIS A 117 12.33 0.08 4.83
CA HIS A 117 12.86 -0.28 6.13
C HIS A 117 14.27 0.25 6.31
N TYR A 118 14.54 0.82 7.48
CA TYR A 118 15.88 1.24 7.88
C TYR A 118 16.20 0.66 9.24
N LEU A 119 17.27 -0.16 9.36
CA LEU A 119 17.74 -0.70 10.60
C LEU A 119 18.93 0.11 11.15
N ILE A 120 18.79 0.49 12.41
CA ILE A 120 19.73 1.33 13.15
C ILE A 120 20.27 0.51 14.31
N ASP A 121 21.58 0.47 14.47
CA ASP A 121 22.24 -0.28 15.56
C ASP A 121 22.14 0.43 16.91
N ALA A 122 22.50 -0.27 17.97
CA ALA A 122 22.49 0.24 19.35
C ALA A 122 23.37 1.48 19.58
N ARG A 123 24.28 1.79 18.67
CA ARG A 123 25.10 3.00 18.66
C ARG A 123 24.52 4.14 17.83
N GLY A 124 23.38 3.87 17.13
CA GLY A 124 22.65 4.81 16.30
C GLY A 124 23.19 4.98 14.90
N TYR A 125 23.91 4.00 14.38
CA TYR A 125 24.32 3.98 13.00
C TYR A 125 23.33 3.23 12.12
N LEU A 126 23.06 3.77 10.94
CA LEU A 126 22.29 3.10 9.90
C LEU A 126 23.13 1.91 9.37
N ARG A 127 22.55 0.70 9.39
CA ARG A 127 23.26 -0.53 9.07
C ARG A 127 22.69 -1.30 7.90
N TYR A 128 21.40 -1.14 7.65
CA TYR A 128 20.69 -1.84 6.60
C TYR A 128 19.50 -1.01 6.14
N GLU A 129 19.21 -1.07 4.85
CA GLU A 129 18.02 -0.50 4.23
C GLU A 129 17.43 -1.49 3.24
N HIS A 130 16.09 -1.47 3.13
CA HIS A 130 15.36 -2.25 2.15
C HIS A 130 14.19 -1.43 1.60
N PHE A 131 14.02 -1.44 0.28
CA PHE A 131 12.98 -0.70 -0.42
C PHE A 131 12.01 -1.65 -1.10
N GLY A 132 10.73 -1.41 -0.91
CA GLY A 132 9.65 -2.25 -1.40
C GLY A 132 9.33 -3.44 -0.48
N GLU A 133 8.41 -4.30 -0.93
CA GLU A 133 8.09 -5.54 -0.23
C GLU A 133 9.13 -6.64 -0.50
N GLY A 134 9.14 -7.70 0.32
CA GLY A 134 10.03 -8.84 0.17
C GLY A 134 11.29 -8.77 1.04
N ALA A 135 12.28 -9.60 0.72
CA ALA A 135 13.55 -9.78 1.48
C ALA A 135 13.35 -9.93 3.01
N TYR A 136 12.21 -10.50 3.44
CA TYR A 136 11.84 -10.59 4.86
C TYR A 136 12.85 -11.42 5.67
N GLY A 137 13.32 -12.53 5.11
CA GLY A 137 14.37 -13.34 5.76
C GLY A 137 15.68 -12.58 5.94
N GLU A 138 16.10 -11.82 4.94
CA GLU A 138 17.30 -10.98 5.01
C GLU A 138 17.16 -9.87 6.05
N THR A 139 16.00 -9.20 6.08
CA THR A 139 15.71 -8.17 7.10
C THR A 139 15.75 -8.78 8.51
N GLU A 140 15.18 -9.97 8.71
CA GLU A 140 15.22 -10.66 10.01
C GLU A 140 16.65 -11.08 10.40
N GLU A 141 17.48 -11.53 9.45
CA GLU A 141 18.91 -11.80 9.71
C GLU A 141 19.65 -10.57 10.22
N TRP A 142 19.38 -9.41 9.63
CA TRP A 142 19.95 -8.15 10.08
C TRP A 142 19.46 -7.76 11.47
N ILE A 143 18.16 -7.92 11.77
CA ILE A 143 17.61 -7.70 13.13
C ILE A 143 18.36 -8.57 14.14
N GLN A 144 18.45 -9.88 13.90
CA GLN A 144 19.12 -10.81 14.80
C GLN A 144 20.61 -10.49 14.98
N ARG A 145 21.30 -10.12 13.89
CA ARG A 145 22.70 -9.73 13.91
C ARG A 145 22.91 -8.49 14.79
N LEU A 146 22.10 -7.44 14.59
CA LEU A 146 22.24 -6.20 15.34
C LEU A 146 21.89 -6.37 16.81
N LEU A 147 20.92 -7.23 17.16
CA LEU A 147 20.61 -7.58 18.55
C LEU A 147 21.79 -8.28 19.23
N ARG A 148 22.46 -9.22 18.55
CA ARG A 148 23.70 -9.84 19.08
C ARG A 148 24.81 -8.80 19.27
N GLU A 149 25.02 -7.90 18.33
CA GLU A 149 25.98 -6.80 18.44
C GLU A 149 25.64 -5.84 19.61
N ALA A 150 24.34 -5.70 19.94
CA ALA A 150 23.87 -4.95 21.10
C ALA A 150 24.02 -5.67 22.46
N GLY A 151 24.49 -6.94 22.44
CA GLY A 151 24.76 -7.70 23.65
C GLY A 151 23.72 -8.77 23.99
N ASP A 152 22.74 -9.03 23.13
CA ASP A 152 21.80 -10.13 23.34
C ASP A 152 22.52 -11.47 23.14
N SER A 153 22.79 -12.15 24.26
CA SER A 153 23.49 -13.44 24.29
C SER A 153 22.54 -14.66 24.25
N ALA A 154 21.23 -14.45 24.35
CA ALA A 154 20.27 -15.56 24.30
C ALA A 154 20.22 -16.20 22.91
N PRO A 155 19.95 -17.50 22.79
CA PRO A 155 19.78 -18.15 21.50
C PRO A 155 18.72 -17.41 20.65
N MET A 156 19.07 -17.08 19.40
CA MET A 156 18.12 -16.49 18.48
C MET A 156 17.12 -17.56 18.01
N PRO A 157 15.83 -17.20 17.87
CA PRO A 157 14.86 -18.09 17.25
C PRO A 157 15.25 -18.36 15.79
N GLY A 158 14.76 -19.47 15.23
CA GLY A 158 14.85 -19.69 13.79
C GLY A 158 14.14 -18.57 13.03
N GLN A 159 14.55 -18.37 11.78
CA GLN A 159 13.90 -17.38 10.91
C GLN A 159 12.40 -17.61 10.83
N LEU A 160 11.65 -16.54 10.68
CA LEU A 160 10.21 -16.58 10.47
C LEU A 160 9.92 -17.29 9.14
N ALA A 161 9.09 -18.33 9.21
CA ALA A 161 8.57 -18.93 7.99
C ALA A 161 7.72 -17.89 7.23
N PRO A 162 7.63 -17.98 5.90
CA PRO A 162 6.80 -17.10 5.12
C PRO A 162 5.37 -17.02 5.68
N VAL A 163 4.92 -15.82 6.03
CA VAL A 163 3.61 -15.59 6.64
C VAL A 163 2.50 -15.68 5.59
N ARG A 164 2.81 -15.23 4.37
CA ARG A 164 1.89 -15.26 3.24
C ARG A 164 2.25 -16.39 2.29
N ASN A 165 1.24 -16.90 1.58
CA ASN A 165 1.44 -17.97 0.59
C ASN A 165 2.35 -17.51 -0.56
N GLU A 166 2.20 -16.27 -1.01
CA GLU A 166 2.95 -15.66 -2.12
C GLU A 166 4.43 -15.46 -1.79
N ASP A 167 4.81 -15.54 -0.52
CA ASP A 167 6.20 -15.42 -0.08
C ASP A 167 6.89 -16.78 0.11
N ARG A 168 6.14 -17.89 -0.12
CA ARG A 168 6.69 -19.25 0.02
C ARG A 168 7.62 -19.59 -1.13
N PRO A 169 8.62 -20.47 -0.90
CA PRO A 169 9.44 -21.00 -1.96
C PRO A 169 8.58 -21.60 -3.09
N GLY A 170 8.88 -21.22 -4.33
CA GLY A 170 8.11 -21.65 -5.51
C GLY A 170 7.04 -20.68 -5.98
N ALA A 171 6.72 -19.63 -5.21
CA ALA A 171 5.90 -18.53 -5.70
C ALA A 171 6.63 -17.79 -6.84
N VAL A 172 5.88 -17.44 -7.88
CA VAL A 172 6.38 -16.68 -9.04
C VAL A 172 5.72 -15.32 -9.06
N CYS A 173 6.53 -14.27 -9.07
CA CYS A 173 6.06 -12.90 -9.23
C CYS A 173 6.30 -12.47 -10.69
N TYR A 174 5.24 -12.11 -11.37
CA TYR A 174 5.25 -11.70 -12.77
C TYR A 174 5.43 -10.18 -12.91
N PRO A 175 5.96 -9.69 -14.04
CA PRO A 175 5.89 -8.28 -14.37
C PRO A 175 4.42 -7.83 -14.41
N ALA A 176 4.08 -6.84 -13.59
CA ALA A 176 2.70 -6.36 -13.47
C ALA A 176 2.43 -5.13 -14.32
N THR A 177 1.14 -4.87 -14.52
CA THR A 177 0.69 -3.51 -14.78
C THR A 177 1.18 -2.61 -13.65
N ARG A 178 1.82 -1.50 -14.00
CA ARG A 178 2.26 -0.52 -13.00
C ARG A 178 1.05 0.12 -12.32
N GLU A 179 1.23 0.57 -11.10
CA GLU A 179 0.23 1.37 -10.42
C GLU A 179 -0.37 2.43 -11.35
N THR A 180 -1.71 2.47 -11.42
CA THR A 180 -2.43 3.29 -12.37
C THR A 180 -3.18 4.38 -11.62
N HIS A 181 -2.58 5.56 -11.59
CA HIS A 181 -3.18 6.76 -10.98
C HIS A 181 -4.29 7.33 -11.85
N LEU A 182 -5.33 7.87 -11.23
CA LEU A 182 -6.50 8.40 -11.92
C LEU A 182 -6.53 9.92 -12.01
N GLY A 183 -5.91 10.62 -11.05
CA GLY A 183 -5.78 12.07 -11.09
C GLY A 183 -4.81 12.58 -12.17
N PHE A 184 -4.99 13.82 -12.62
CA PHE A 184 -4.24 14.37 -13.76
C PHE A 184 -2.74 14.52 -13.50
N HIS A 185 -2.28 14.49 -12.24
CA HIS A 185 -0.86 14.65 -11.91
C HIS A 185 -0.02 13.47 -12.40
N ARG A 186 -0.53 12.23 -12.30
CA ARG A 186 0.18 10.99 -12.62
C ARG A 186 -0.59 10.06 -13.56
N GLY A 187 -1.87 10.32 -13.75
CA GLY A 187 -2.78 9.44 -14.51
C GLY A 187 -2.56 9.49 -16.02
N LYS A 188 -3.00 8.45 -16.70
CA LYS A 188 -2.97 8.31 -18.15
C LYS A 188 -4.36 7.99 -18.66
N LEU A 189 -5.21 9.02 -18.70
CA LEU A 189 -6.58 8.92 -19.19
C LEU A 189 -6.61 8.76 -20.71
N LEU A 190 -7.22 7.70 -21.18
CA LEU A 190 -7.51 7.47 -22.58
C LEU A 190 -8.94 7.94 -22.91
N ALA A 191 -9.09 9.20 -23.23
CA ALA A 191 -10.35 9.80 -23.64
C ALA A 191 -10.10 10.96 -24.62
N PRO A 192 -10.99 11.15 -25.64
CA PRO A 192 -10.86 12.24 -26.60
C PRO A 192 -10.83 13.62 -25.95
N GLU A 193 -11.58 13.79 -24.86
CA GLU A 193 -11.68 15.04 -24.11
C GLU A 193 -10.42 15.34 -23.30
N GLY A 194 -9.61 14.30 -22.98
CA GLY A 194 -8.42 14.41 -22.14
C GLY A 194 -8.69 14.89 -20.72
N TYR A 195 -7.63 15.20 -19.97
CA TYR A 195 -7.75 15.85 -18.67
C TYR A 195 -8.00 17.35 -18.82
N ARG A 196 -8.87 17.89 -17.97
CA ARG A 196 -9.11 19.33 -17.77
C ARG A 196 -9.06 19.62 -16.27
N PRO A 197 -7.93 20.08 -15.74
CA PRO A 197 -7.72 20.28 -14.30
C PRO A 197 -8.76 21.21 -13.67
N GLY A 198 -9.40 20.74 -12.60
CA GLY A 198 -10.44 21.48 -11.85
C GLY A 198 -11.79 21.60 -12.54
N GLU A 199 -11.99 20.95 -13.71
CA GLU A 199 -13.26 21.04 -14.45
C GLU A 199 -14.07 19.74 -14.36
N GLU A 200 -15.38 19.88 -14.43
CA GLU A 200 -16.31 18.77 -14.69
C GLU A 200 -16.35 18.47 -16.20
N VAL A 201 -15.95 17.28 -16.57
CA VAL A 201 -15.87 16.87 -17.98
C VAL A 201 -16.78 15.69 -18.25
N ARG A 202 -17.62 15.80 -19.29
CA ARG A 202 -18.47 14.71 -19.76
C ARG A 202 -17.75 13.88 -20.81
N HIS A 203 -17.41 12.67 -20.46
CA HIS A 203 -16.84 11.68 -21.36
C HIS A 203 -17.95 10.86 -22.01
N ARG A 204 -18.06 10.91 -23.33
CA ARG A 204 -19.21 10.34 -24.07
C ARG A 204 -18.92 8.99 -24.71
N ALA A 205 -17.70 8.76 -25.15
CA ALA A 205 -17.31 7.58 -25.86
C ALA A 205 -16.21 6.82 -25.13
N ARG A 206 -16.34 5.50 -25.06
CA ARG A 206 -15.16 4.66 -24.88
C ARG A 206 -14.37 4.62 -26.18
N PRO A 207 -13.03 4.61 -26.11
CA PRO A 207 -12.21 4.17 -27.22
C PRO A 207 -12.67 2.77 -27.72
N GLU A 208 -12.50 2.47 -28.98
CA GLU A 208 -12.73 1.11 -29.48
C GLU A 208 -11.78 0.14 -28.76
N GLY A 209 -12.35 -0.78 -27.98
CA GLY A 209 -11.61 -1.73 -27.16
C GLY A 209 -11.14 -1.17 -25.80
N PRO A 210 -10.57 -2.03 -24.94
CA PRO A 210 -10.06 -1.63 -23.65
C PRO A 210 -8.80 -0.77 -23.77
N ALA A 211 -8.58 0.12 -22.79
CA ALA A 211 -7.37 0.93 -22.74
C ALA A 211 -6.12 0.02 -22.60
N PRO A 212 -4.95 0.40 -23.17
CA PRO A 212 -3.70 -0.33 -22.95
C PRO A 212 -3.37 -0.43 -21.46
N ALA A 213 -2.63 -1.48 -21.06
CA ALA A 213 -2.21 -1.67 -19.67
C ALA A 213 -1.50 -0.42 -19.11
N GLY A 214 -1.91 0.02 -17.91
CA GLY A 214 -1.43 1.24 -17.27
C GLY A 214 -2.11 2.53 -17.76
N MET A 215 -3.14 2.40 -18.59
CA MET A 215 -4.07 3.45 -18.99
C MET A 215 -5.49 3.03 -18.63
N PHE A 216 -6.39 3.99 -18.55
CA PHE A 216 -7.80 3.73 -18.28
C PHE A 216 -8.68 4.68 -19.08
N SER A 217 -9.95 4.34 -19.23
CA SER A 217 -10.95 5.22 -19.82
C SER A 217 -12.15 5.40 -18.88
N VAL A 218 -12.88 6.49 -19.07
CA VAL A 218 -14.08 6.78 -18.29
C VAL A 218 -15.25 7.16 -19.20
N ARG A 219 -16.47 6.96 -18.69
CA ARG A 219 -17.71 7.43 -19.30
C ARG A 219 -18.56 8.12 -18.22
N GLY A 220 -19.30 9.15 -18.61
CA GLY A 220 -20.12 9.95 -17.70
C GLY A 220 -19.47 11.28 -17.35
N LEU A 221 -20.02 11.94 -16.33
CA LEU A 221 -19.53 13.24 -15.86
C LEU A 221 -18.56 13.04 -14.70
N TRP A 222 -17.36 13.57 -14.85
CA TRP A 222 -16.26 13.46 -13.89
C TRP A 222 -15.63 14.80 -13.60
N LEU A 223 -15.33 15.09 -12.34
CA LEU A 223 -14.44 16.17 -11.93
C LEU A 223 -13.00 15.66 -11.98
N HIS A 224 -12.13 16.47 -12.59
CA HIS A 224 -10.70 16.14 -12.74
C HIS A 224 -9.86 16.87 -11.72
N GLU A 225 -9.35 16.14 -10.72
CA GLU A 225 -8.44 16.69 -9.72
C GLU A 225 -7.02 16.13 -9.84
N ALA A 226 -6.08 16.75 -9.14
CA ALA A 226 -4.67 16.40 -9.22
C ALA A 226 -4.39 14.93 -8.84
N GLU A 227 -5.06 14.45 -7.80
CA GLU A 227 -4.85 13.13 -7.22
C GLU A 227 -5.93 12.11 -7.62
N TYR A 228 -7.14 12.55 -8.01
CA TYR A 228 -8.29 11.67 -8.24
C TYR A 228 -9.21 12.13 -9.39
N LEU A 229 -10.08 11.23 -9.79
CA LEU A 229 -11.29 11.56 -10.52
C LEU A 229 -12.51 11.38 -9.59
N GLU A 230 -13.44 12.33 -9.61
CA GLU A 230 -14.67 12.24 -8.80
C GLU A 230 -15.89 12.12 -9.70
N THR A 231 -16.77 11.15 -9.39
CA THR A 231 -18.04 10.97 -10.12
C THR A 231 -19.02 12.11 -9.84
N ARG A 232 -19.65 12.66 -10.89
CA ARG A 232 -20.60 13.77 -10.78
C ARG A 232 -22.03 13.40 -11.17
N GLU A 233 -22.23 12.17 -11.63
CA GLU A 233 -23.55 11.65 -11.97
C GLU A 233 -23.67 10.16 -11.65
N PRO A 234 -24.89 9.64 -11.43
CA PRO A 234 -25.13 8.22 -11.31
C PRO A 234 -24.82 7.49 -12.62
N GLY A 235 -24.26 6.27 -12.50
CA GLY A 235 -23.94 5.42 -13.66
C GLY A 235 -22.67 5.83 -14.41
N ALA A 236 -21.83 6.70 -13.82
CA ALA A 236 -20.50 6.93 -14.34
C ALA A 236 -19.69 5.61 -14.35
N GLU A 237 -18.88 5.41 -15.39
CA GLU A 237 -18.10 4.17 -15.56
C GLU A 237 -16.61 4.45 -15.66
N LEU A 238 -15.82 3.50 -15.16
CA LEU A 238 -14.37 3.45 -15.31
C LEU A 238 -14.00 2.08 -15.88
N ASP A 239 -13.13 2.07 -16.89
CA ASP A 239 -12.71 0.90 -17.66
C ASP A 239 -11.20 0.75 -17.59
N LEU A 240 -10.73 -0.45 -17.21
CA LEU A 240 -9.32 -0.76 -17.02
C LEU A 240 -8.96 -2.12 -17.56
N LEU A 241 -7.91 -2.20 -18.38
CA LEU A 241 -7.23 -3.45 -18.73
C LEU A 241 -5.93 -3.55 -17.94
N CYS A 242 -5.72 -4.67 -17.25
CA CYS A 242 -4.51 -4.90 -16.48
C CYS A 242 -4.05 -6.36 -16.54
N GLU A 243 -2.79 -6.59 -16.17
CA GLU A 243 -2.21 -7.92 -15.94
C GLU A 243 -1.90 -8.04 -14.46
N ALA A 244 -2.62 -8.92 -13.77
CA ALA A 244 -2.54 -9.04 -12.32
C ALA A 244 -3.11 -10.37 -11.80
N SER A 245 -2.74 -10.79 -10.60
CA SER A 245 -3.45 -11.77 -9.77
C SER A 245 -4.49 -11.10 -8.87
N GLY A 246 -4.19 -9.90 -8.36
CA GLY A 246 -5.12 -9.10 -7.58
C GLY A 246 -5.20 -7.66 -8.05
N VAL A 247 -6.38 -7.03 -7.85
CA VAL A 247 -6.64 -5.64 -8.22
C VAL A 247 -7.28 -4.92 -7.05
N ASN A 248 -6.69 -3.79 -6.68
CA ASN A 248 -7.19 -2.92 -5.62
C ASN A 248 -7.40 -1.51 -6.18
N LEU A 249 -8.28 -0.73 -5.53
CA LEU A 249 -8.55 0.65 -5.87
C LEU A 249 -8.69 1.48 -4.61
N VAL A 250 -8.01 2.62 -4.54
CA VAL A 250 -8.16 3.59 -3.44
C VAL A 250 -9.37 4.47 -3.71
N LEU A 251 -10.31 4.47 -2.76
CA LEU A 251 -11.62 5.13 -2.87
C LEU A 251 -11.97 5.95 -1.63
N GLU A 252 -12.67 7.07 -1.85
CA GLU A 252 -13.22 7.99 -0.86
C GLU A 252 -14.53 8.60 -1.39
N PRO A 253 -15.50 8.96 -0.53
CA PRO A 253 -15.71 8.51 0.86
C PRO A 253 -16.21 7.06 0.91
N ALA A 254 -16.93 6.67 1.97
CA ALA A 254 -17.69 5.41 2.02
C ALA A 254 -18.66 5.30 0.84
N GLY A 255 -18.85 4.08 0.33
CA GLY A 255 -19.74 3.89 -0.82
C GLY A 255 -19.82 2.46 -1.33
N GLU A 256 -20.42 2.33 -2.49
CA GLU A 256 -20.42 1.08 -3.24
C GLU A 256 -20.27 1.36 -4.74
N LEU A 257 -19.77 0.39 -5.47
CA LEU A 257 -19.75 0.38 -6.92
C LEU A 257 -19.94 -1.04 -7.46
N GLU A 258 -20.55 -1.14 -8.65
CA GLU A 258 -20.65 -2.43 -9.33
C GLU A 258 -19.34 -2.75 -10.04
N VAL A 259 -18.93 -4.03 -9.94
CA VAL A 259 -17.69 -4.55 -10.54
C VAL A 259 -18.02 -5.65 -11.53
N GLU A 260 -17.64 -5.47 -12.77
CA GLU A 260 -17.59 -6.53 -13.79
C GLU A 260 -16.15 -6.89 -14.10
N LEU A 261 -15.89 -8.19 -14.22
CA LEU A 261 -14.61 -8.75 -14.64
C LEU A 261 -14.82 -9.54 -15.92
N ASP A 262 -14.16 -9.14 -17.02
CA ASP A 262 -14.26 -9.79 -18.32
C ASP A 262 -15.72 -9.89 -18.83
N GLY A 263 -16.51 -8.82 -18.61
CA GLY A 263 -17.90 -8.70 -19.06
C GLY A 263 -18.92 -9.52 -18.24
N ARG A 264 -18.57 -10.00 -17.05
CA ARG A 264 -19.43 -10.77 -16.15
C ARG A 264 -19.18 -10.41 -14.69
N PRO A 265 -20.07 -10.80 -13.75
CA PRO A 265 -19.81 -10.67 -12.32
C PRO A 265 -18.50 -11.34 -11.93
N VAL A 266 -17.80 -10.79 -10.93
CA VAL A 266 -16.54 -11.35 -10.42
C VAL A 266 -16.79 -12.77 -9.91
N PRO A 267 -16.13 -13.81 -10.46
CA PRO A 267 -16.30 -15.19 -10.01
C PRO A 267 -15.98 -15.37 -8.53
N ALA A 268 -16.69 -16.24 -7.83
CA ALA A 268 -16.54 -16.45 -6.38
C ALA A 268 -15.09 -16.74 -5.95
N GLY A 269 -14.33 -17.47 -6.77
CA GLY A 269 -12.91 -17.79 -6.48
C GLY A 269 -11.92 -16.68 -6.83
N GLU A 270 -12.39 -15.52 -7.34
CA GLU A 270 -11.55 -14.38 -7.71
C GLU A 270 -11.98 -13.08 -7.03
N ARG A 271 -12.93 -13.15 -6.09
CA ARG A 271 -13.44 -11.98 -5.38
C ARG A 271 -12.42 -11.46 -4.38
N GLY A 272 -12.11 -10.18 -4.47
CA GLY A 272 -11.45 -9.47 -3.38
C GLY A 272 -12.33 -9.43 -2.13
N ALA A 273 -11.72 -9.21 -0.98
CA ALA A 273 -12.40 -9.26 0.32
C ALA A 273 -13.58 -8.27 0.45
N ASP A 274 -13.62 -7.25 -0.38
CA ASP A 274 -14.66 -6.20 -0.34
C ASP A 274 -15.78 -6.42 -1.35
N ILE A 275 -15.75 -7.54 -2.08
CA ILE A 275 -16.76 -7.88 -3.09
C ILE A 275 -17.89 -8.70 -2.47
N VAL A 276 -19.11 -8.22 -2.65
CA VAL A 276 -20.35 -8.89 -2.32
C VAL A 276 -21.14 -9.19 -3.60
N GLU A 277 -21.89 -10.31 -3.60
CA GLU A 277 -22.83 -10.62 -4.68
C GLU A 277 -24.26 -10.32 -4.24
N ARG A 278 -25.03 -9.67 -5.12
CA ARG A 278 -26.45 -9.42 -4.96
C ARG A 278 -27.14 -9.57 -6.32
N ASP A 279 -28.17 -10.39 -6.38
CA ASP A 279 -28.99 -10.60 -7.60
C ASP A 279 -28.16 -10.92 -8.86
N GLY A 280 -27.14 -11.78 -8.72
CA GLY A 280 -26.26 -12.20 -9.81
C GLY A 280 -25.30 -11.11 -10.33
N ARG A 281 -25.13 -10.01 -9.58
CA ARG A 281 -24.17 -8.93 -9.86
C ARG A 281 -23.19 -8.81 -8.70
N THR A 282 -22.02 -8.26 -8.95
CA THR A 282 -20.98 -8.08 -7.91
C THR A 282 -20.75 -6.59 -7.63
N PHE A 283 -20.62 -6.29 -6.35
CA PHE A 283 -20.42 -4.94 -5.85
C PHE A 283 -19.23 -4.90 -4.91
N ALA A 284 -18.38 -3.89 -5.05
CA ALA A 284 -17.44 -3.52 -4.01
C ALA A 284 -18.13 -2.58 -3.02
N VAL A 285 -17.98 -2.86 -1.71
CA VAL A 285 -18.60 -2.08 -0.64
C VAL A 285 -17.54 -1.68 0.38
N TRP A 286 -17.53 -0.40 0.76
CA TRP A 286 -16.57 0.11 1.75
C TRP A 286 -17.22 1.19 2.63
N GLU A 287 -16.84 1.19 3.91
CA GLU A 287 -17.45 2.04 4.95
C GLU A 287 -16.68 3.32 5.24
N ARG A 288 -15.49 3.50 4.67
CA ARG A 288 -14.60 4.66 4.88
C ARG A 288 -13.59 4.78 3.73
N ALA A 289 -12.92 5.93 3.64
CA ALA A 289 -11.81 6.13 2.72
C ALA A 289 -10.70 5.08 2.97
N ARG A 290 -10.32 4.31 1.95
CA ARG A 290 -9.30 3.27 2.01
C ARG A 290 -9.02 2.61 0.66
N MET A 291 -8.02 1.76 0.64
CA MET A 291 -7.86 0.78 -0.43
C MET A 291 -8.95 -0.30 -0.34
N VAL A 292 -9.63 -0.54 -1.45
CA VAL A 292 -10.71 -1.52 -1.64
C VAL A 292 -10.19 -2.67 -2.51
N ARG A 293 -10.38 -3.90 -2.07
CA ARG A 293 -9.90 -5.10 -2.76
C ARG A 293 -10.97 -5.63 -3.72
N LEU A 294 -10.75 -5.45 -5.02
CA LEU A 294 -11.72 -5.80 -6.06
C LEU A 294 -11.55 -7.24 -6.57
N VAL A 295 -10.30 -7.64 -6.81
CA VAL A 295 -9.97 -8.99 -7.30
C VAL A 295 -8.85 -9.56 -6.44
N ASP A 296 -8.99 -10.84 -6.11
CA ASP A 296 -7.97 -11.65 -5.45
C ASP A 296 -8.02 -13.07 -6.03
N SER A 297 -7.03 -13.42 -6.83
CA SER A 297 -7.02 -14.67 -7.60
C SER A 297 -5.68 -15.37 -7.47
N PRO A 298 -5.66 -16.70 -7.39
CA PRO A 298 -4.42 -17.46 -7.42
C PRO A 298 -3.74 -17.44 -8.80
N VAL A 299 -4.41 -16.91 -9.84
CA VAL A 299 -3.92 -16.93 -11.21
C VAL A 299 -3.58 -15.54 -11.70
N PHE A 300 -2.33 -15.35 -12.14
CA PHE A 300 -1.90 -14.15 -12.85
C PHE A 300 -2.35 -14.23 -14.31
N ARG A 301 -3.10 -13.23 -14.78
CA ARG A 301 -3.58 -13.13 -16.15
C ARG A 301 -4.00 -11.71 -16.52
N GLN A 302 -4.24 -11.47 -17.79
CA GLN A 302 -4.90 -10.26 -18.25
C GLN A 302 -6.35 -10.24 -17.76
N ARG A 303 -6.81 -9.06 -17.32
CA ARG A 303 -8.14 -8.80 -16.75
C ARG A 303 -8.69 -7.50 -17.29
N HIS A 304 -9.96 -7.53 -17.65
CA HIS A 304 -10.71 -6.34 -18.05
C HIS A 304 -11.75 -6.02 -16.97
N LEU A 305 -11.60 -4.90 -16.30
CA LEU A 305 -12.54 -4.43 -15.28
C LEU A 305 -13.39 -3.29 -15.82
N VAL A 306 -14.67 -3.36 -15.53
CA VAL A 306 -15.62 -2.26 -15.70
C VAL A 306 -16.25 -1.97 -14.37
N LEU A 307 -16.04 -0.75 -13.88
CA LEU A 307 -16.59 -0.26 -12.61
C LEU A 307 -17.71 0.72 -12.91
N ARG A 308 -18.91 0.52 -12.31
CA ARG A 308 -20.05 1.45 -12.44
C ARG A 308 -20.38 2.03 -11.09
N PHE A 309 -20.44 3.33 -11.04
CA PHE A 309 -20.70 4.13 -9.83
C PHE A 309 -22.18 4.50 -9.77
N PRO A 310 -22.97 3.88 -8.86
CA PRO A 310 -24.40 4.13 -8.78
C PRO A 310 -24.72 5.53 -8.23
N GLN A 311 -23.77 6.17 -7.57
CA GLN A 311 -23.94 7.49 -6.94
C GLN A 311 -22.80 8.43 -7.33
N PRO A 312 -23.06 9.75 -7.38
CA PRO A 312 -22.01 10.76 -7.53
C PRO A 312 -21.24 10.96 -6.22
N GLY A 313 -20.10 11.66 -6.30
CA GLY A 313 -19.28 12.06 -5.16
C GLY A 313 -18.25 11.02 -4.71
N VAL A 314 -18.07 9.92 -5.46
CA VAL A 314 -17.01 8.97 -5.20
C VAL A 314 -15.72 9.43 -5.89
N ARG A 315 -14.65 9.54 -5.10
CA ARG A 315 -13.30 9.87 -5.56
C ARG A 315 -12.50 8.60 -5.71
N ALA A 316 -11.92 8.41 -6.88
CA ALA A 316 -11.07 7.28 -7.21
C ALA A 316 -9.65 7.76 -7.49
N TYR A 317 -8.65 7.22 -6.77
CA TYR A 317 -7.28 7.72 -6.74
C TYR A 317 -6.32 6.91 -7.59
N ALA A 318 -6.11 5.64 -7.24
CA ALA A 318 -5.19 4.76 -7.95
C ALA A 318 -5.58 3.29 -7.84
N PHE A 319 -5.30 2.55 -8.92
CA PHE A 319 -5.28 1.10 -8.89
C PHE A 319 -3.89 0.60 -8.52
N SER A 320 -3.83 -0.38 -7.62
CA SER A 320 -2.65 -1.16 -7.33
C SER A 320 -2.88 -2.64 -7.61
N PHE A 321 -1.81 -3.38 -7.91
CA PHE A 321 -1.90 -4.72 -8.44
C PHE A 321 -1.05 -5.70 -7.64
N SER A 322 -1.57 -6.92 -7.47
CA SER A 322 -0.81 -8.09 -7.01
C SER A 322 -0.36 -8.92 -8.20
N THR A 323 0.84 -9.49 -8.11
CA THR A 323 1.48 -10.15 -9.26
C THR A 323 2.02 -11.51 -8.96
N CYS A 324 2.19 -11.83 -7.67
CA CYS A 324 2.71 -13.12 -7.28
C CYS A 324 1.59 -14.16 -7.25
N ALA A 325 1.86 -15.32 -7.78
CA ALA A 325 0.97 -16.46 -7.77
C ALA A 325 1.75 -17.73 -7.42
N ILE A 326 1.08 -18.69 -6.81
CA ILE A 326 1.64 -20.02 -6.62
C ILE A 326 1.28 -20.82 -7.88
N PRO A 327 2.27 -21.33 -8.63
CA PRO A 327 1.98 -22.22 -9.75
C PRO A 327 1.22 -23.45 -9.25
N THR A 328 0.07 -23.75 -9.88
CA THR A 328 -0.74 -24.93 -9.59
C THR A 328 -0.13 -26.17 -10.20
#